data_50edf21e91a2a76e5a3b5b1d0acf49f0
#
_entry.id   50edf21e91a2a76e5a3b5b1d0acf49f0
#
_cell.length_a   1.000
_cell.length_b   1.000
_cell.length_c   1.000
_cell.angle_alpha   90.00
_cell.angle_beta   90.00
_cell.angle_gamma   90.00
#
_symmetry.space_group_name_H-M   'P 1'
#
loop_
_entity.id
_entity.type
_entity.pdbx_description
1 polymer ?
#
loop_
_entity_poly.entity_id
_entity_poly.type
_entity_poly.pdbx_seq_one_letter_code
_entity_poly.pdbx_strand_id
1 'polypeptide(L)'
;MTTIENPMGTQPIKKLLMQLAIPAMIANVVNALYNIVDQIFIGQGVGYLGNAATNIAFPITTICLALGLMTGVGAASNFNLELGRKEVEKARKIAGTAVIQLIVMGIAVCLLVQIFLAPLMQLFGATDQIFDYAMEYSRITAYGIPFFLFSTGFNPLVRSDGRATFSMMAIIAGAVLNTVLDPIFIFVFQMGIAGAAWATVISQMVSALLLFAYIPKFRSVKFQWEDFIPHMKQVEAIAALGLTSFIFQISALIVQIVSNNLLKTYGAMSIYGSEIPIAVGGIVSKVFVIFIALIIGMTQGVQPIVGYNYGAKYYERVRQTIFLALKIGFGLSFVTWAVFEIFPLQIIQLFGNGNDLYFEFGIRYMRYFMLFTLINGITILITTFFPAIGKAKTGAFLSLARQLLILLPVMLLMTYIFGVEGMMFATPVSDVISLVLCLFFFKRELHDIHMKEELVLSK
;
A
#
# COMPACT_ATOMS: atom_id res chain seq x y z
N MET A 1 -6.98 7.74 39.54
CA MET A 1 -7.33 7.13 38.25
C MET A 1 -6.32 6.02 37.98
N THR A 2 -6.74 4.77 38.07
CA THR A 2 -5.92 3.62 37.72
C THR A 2 -5.51 3.79 36.25
N THR A 3 -4.25 4.04 36.00
CA THR A 3 -3.65 4.06 34.66
C THR A 3 -3.84 2.66 34.08
N ILE A 4 -4.86 2.47 33.26
CA ILE A 4 -4.98 1.23 32.47
C ILE A 4 -3.73 1.17 31.63
N GLU A 5 -2.83 0.25 31.96
CA GLU A 5 -1.61 0.04 31.20
C GLU A 5 -1.97 -0.28 29.75
N ASN A 6 -1.38 0.45 28.81
CA ASN A 6 -1.69 0.29 27.39
C ASN A 6 -1.30 -1.16 26.94
N PRO A 7 -2.24 -1.91 26.34
CA PRO A 7 -2.00 -3.28 25.88
C PRO A 7 -0.76 -3.45 25.00
N MET A 8 -0.35 -2.40 24.28
CA MET A 8 0.85 -2.41 23.42
C MET A 8 2.14 -2.67 24.20
N GLY A 9 2.19 -2.24 25.48
CA GLY A 9 3.36 -2.41 26.36
C GLY A 9 3.32 -3.68 27.22
N THR A 10 2.15 -4.29 27.43
CA THR A 10 1.97 -5.33 28.46
C THR A 10 1.57 -6.69 27.93
N GLN A 11 0.78 -6.76 26.86
CA GLN A 11 0.34 -8.04 26.29
C GLN A 11 1.50 -8.84 25.67
N PRO A 12 1.39 -10.21 25.63
CA PRO A 12 2.34 -11.05 24.92
C PRO A 12 2.45 -10.66 23.44
N ILE A 13 3.66 -10.46 22.95
CA ILE A 13 3.95 -9.91 21.61
C ILE A 13 3.30 -10.73 20.51
N LYS A 14 3.38 -12.07 20.58
CA LYS A 14 2.78 -12.96 19.57
C LYS A 14 1.28 -12.74 19.46
N LYS A 15 0.57 -12.66 20.60
CA LYS A 15 -0.88 -12.45 20.64
C LYS A 15 -1.24 -11.08 20.06
N LEU A 16 -0.52 -10.05 20.49
CA LEU A 16 -0.74 -8.67 20.07
C LEU A 16 -0.47 -8.49 18.56
N LEU A 17 0.64 -9.04 18.07
CA LEU A 17 0.98 -8.99 16.65
C LEU A 17 -0.10 -9.66 15.79
N MET A 18 -0.56 -10.85 16.17
CA MET A 18 -1.61 -11.54 15.41
C MET A 18 -2.94 -10.78 15.45
N GLN A 19 -3.32 -10.19 16.59
CA GLN A 19 -4.53 -9.37 16.72
C GLN A 19 -4.53 -8.12 15.84
N LEU A 20 -3.36 -7.55 15.54
CA LEU A 20 -3.23 -6.37 14.70
C LEU A 20 -2.93 -6.71 13.23
N ALA A 21 -2.08 -7.70 12.98
CA ALA A 21 -1.64 -8.04 11.63
C ALA A 21 -2.70 -8.84 10.84
N ILE A 22 -3.36 -9.84 11.44
CA ILE A 22 -4.34 -10.67 10.71
C ILE A 22 -5.48 -9.82 10.14
N PRO A 23 -6.16 -8.94 10.90
CA PRO A 23 -7.19 -8.09 10.34
C PRO A 23 -6.66 -7.17 9.23
N ALA A 24 -5.44 -6.63 9.39
CA ALA A 24 -4.84 -5.77 8.37
C ALA A 24 -4.51 -6.56 7.08
N MET A 25 -4.00 -7.79 7.19
CA MET A 25 -3.74 -8.67 6.05
C MET A 25 -5.03 -9.00 5.30
N ILE A 26 -6.08 -9.39 6.02
CA ILE A 26 -7.40 -9.69 5.44
C ILE A 26 -7.94 -8.46 4.71
N ALA A 27 -7.92 -7.28 5.34
CA ALA A 27 -8.38 -6.04 4.74
C ALA A 27 -7.65 -5.70 3.43
N ASN A 28 -6.31 -5.82 3.42
CA ASN A 28 -5.52 -5.54 2.22
C ASN A 28 -5.77 -6.56 1.10
N VAL A 29 -5.89 -7.85 1.43
CA VAL A 29 -6.21 -8.89 0.44
C VAL A 29 -7.61 -8.68 -0.14
N VAL A 30 -8.61 -8.41 0.70
CA VAL A 30 -9.97 -8.11 0.22
C VAL A 30 -9.97 -6.87 -0.67
N ASN A 31 -9.20 -5.84 -0.30
CA ASN A 31 -9.04 -4.63 -1.11
C ASN A 31 -8.39 -4.92 -2.47
N ALA A 32 -7.40 -5.80 -2.52
CA ALA A 32 -6.78 -6.22 -3.79
C ALA A 32 -7.76 -7.03 -4.66
N LEU A 33 -8.52 -7.92 -4.05
CA LEU A 33 -9.47 -8.76 -4.77
C LEU A 33 -10.66 -7.97 -5.32
N TYR A 34 -11.23 -7.03 -4.55
CA TYR A 34 -12.36 -6.25 -5.05
C TYR A 34 -11.96 -5.39 -6.25
N ASN A 35 -10.74 -4.83 -6.29
CA ASN A 35 -10.25 -4.10 -7.46
C ASN A 35 -10.20 -4.98 -8.73
N ILE A 36 -9.92 -6.28 -8.59
CA ILE A 36 -9.94 -7.23 -9.71
C ILE A 36 -11.38 -7.48 -10.15
N VAL A 37 -12.29 -7.66 -9.20
CA VAL A 37 -13.73 -7.91 -9.46
C VAL A 37 -14.39 -6.71 -10.15
N ASP A 38 -14.12 -5.50 -9.69
CA ASP A 38 -14.57 -4.24 -10.30
C ASP A 38 -14.14 -4.15 -11.78
N GLN A 39 -12.86 -4.43 -12.07
CA GLN A 39 -12.36 -4.48 -13.46
C GLN A 39 -13.07 -5.54 -14.33
N ILE A 40 -13.47 -6.67 -13.75
CA ILE A 40 -14.23 -7.70 -14.46
C ILE A 40 -15.63 -7.18 -14.82
N PHE A 41 -16.33 -6.55 -13.87
CA PHE A 41 -17.67 -6.00 -14.13
C PHE A 41 -17.64 -4.87 -15.16
N ILE A 42 -16.67 -3.96 -15.08
CA ILE A 42 -16.47 -2.91 -16.08
C ILE A 42 -16.19 -3.52 -17.47
N GLY A 43 -15.32 -4.52 -17.54
CA GLY A 43 -14.98 -5.20 -18.79
C GLY A 43 -16.18 -5.90 -19.43
N GLN A 44 -17.06 -6.51 -18.62
CA GLN A 44 -18.25 -7.18 -19.10
C GLN A 44 -19.40 -6.23 -19.47
N GLY A 45 -19.56 -5.14 -18.72
CA GLY A 45 -20.70 -4.23 -18.90
C GLY A 45 -20.42 -3.04 -19.80
N VAL A 46 -19.18 -2.55 -19.85
CA VAL A 46 -18.78 -1.39 -20.66
C VAL A 46 -17.85 -1.80 -21.81
N GLY A 47 -17.20 -2.95 -21.67
CA GLY A 47 -16.25 -3.46 -22.65
C GLY A 47 -14.82 -2.98 -22.42
N TYR A 48 -13.94 -3.26 -23.40
CA TYR A 48 -12.50 -2.96 -23.29
C TYR A 48 -12.18 -1.46 -23.17
N LEU A 49 -13.03 -0.57 -23.72
CA LEU A 49 -12.87 0.87 -23.60
C LEU A 49 -13.08 1.35 -22.16
N GLY A 50 -14.02 0.72 -21.43
CA GLY A 50 -14.23 0.99 -20.00
C GLY A 50 -13.00 0.63 -19.17
N ASN A 51 -12.43 -0.57 -19.37
CA ASN A 51 -11.21 -0.98 -18.69
C ASN A 51 -10.02 -0.09 -19.07
N ALA A 52 -9.90 0.32 -20.32
CA ALA A 52 -8.87 1.26 -20.75
C ALA A 52 -9.01 2.62 -20.05
N ALA A 53 -10.25 3.13 -19.92
CA ALA A 53 -10.53 4.39 -19.23
C ALA A 53 -10.14 4.35 -17.74
N THR A 54 -10.46 3.25 -17.03
CA THR A 54 -10.05 3.10 -15.63
C THR A 54 -8.53 3.00 -15.46
N ASN A 55 -7.82 2.39 -16.43
CA ASN A 55 -6.36 2.37 -16.43
C ASN A 55 -5.76 3.76 -16.64
N ILE A 56 -6.38 4.62 -17.46
CA ILE A 56 -5.96 6.04 -17.62
C ILE A 56 -6.20 6.83 -16.31
N ALA A 57 -7.26 6.51 -15.56
CA ALA A 57 -7.55 7.14 -14.27
C ALA A 57 -6.65 6.64 -13.11
N PHE A 58 -6.03 5.47 -13.25
CA PHE A 58 -5.26 4.80 -12.20
C PHE A 58 -4.15 5.66 -11.56
N PRO A 59 -3.36 6.49 -12.28
CA PRO A 59 -2.39 7.38 -11.66
C PRO A 59 -2.99 8.33 -10.63
N ILE A 60 -4.19 8.88 -10.86
CA ILE A 60 -4.88 9.74 -9.89
C ILE A 60 -5.13 8.96 -8.59
N THR A 61 -5.68 7.75 -8.70
CA THR A 61 -5.95 6.89 -7.54
C THR A 61 -4.67 6.57 -6.77
N THR A 62 -3.57 6.29 -7.48
CA THR A 62 -2.27 6.00 -6.84
C THR A 62 -1.69 7.21 -6.12
N ILE A 63 -1.79 8.41 -6.70
CA ILE A 63 -1.36 9.65 -6.04
C ILE A 63 -2.21 9.91 -4.78
N CYS A 64 -3.52 9.73 -4.87
CA CYS A 64 -4.42 9.85 -3.71
C CYS A 64 -4.06 8.82 -2.61
N LEU A 65 -3.79 7.57 -2.99
CA LEU A 65 -3.31 6.53 -2.07
C LEU A 65 -1.99 6.94 -1.40
N ALA A 66 -1.04 7.45 -2.16
CA ALA A 66 0.25 7.91 -1.65
C ALA A 66 0.09 9.03 -0.62
N LEU A 67 -0.76 10.02 -0.90
CA LEU A 67 -1.06 11.14 0.00
C LEU A 67 -1.81 10.67 1.27
N GLY A 68 -2.80 9.81 1.12
CA GLY A 68 -3.53 9.21 2.24
C GLY A 68 -2.62 8.42 3.17
N LEU A 69 -1.77 7.55 2.61
CA LEU A 69 -0.80 6.78 3.38
C LEU A 69 0.31 7.66 3.99
N MET A 70 0.75 8.70 3.30
CA MET A 70 1.70 9.68 3.87
C MET A 70 1.15 10.25 5.16
N THR A 71 -0.07 10.75 5.14
CA THR A 71 -0.69 11.31 6.34
C THR A 71 -0.98 10.23 7.38
N GLY A 72 -1.57 9.11 6.97
CA GLY A 72 -2.03 8.07 7.90
C GLY A 72 -0.90 7.33 8.60
N VAL A 73 0.09 6.85 7.84
CA VAL A 73 1.26 6.15 8.39
C VAL A 73 2.13 7.09 9.21
N GLY A 74 2.31 8.33 8.74
CA GLY A 74 3.05 9.35 9.45
C GLY A 74 2.40 9.74 10.78
N ALA A 75 1.10 9.95 10.78
CA ALA A 75 0.34 10.24 12.00
C ALA A 75 0.35 9.07 12.97
N ALA A 76 0.11 7.84 12.48
CA ALA A 76 0.12 6.64 13.31
C ALA A 76 1.48 6.39 13.96
N SER A 77 2.58 6.59 13.22
CA SER A 77 3.94 6.45 13.76
C SER A 77 4.22 7.46 14.87
N ASN A 78 3.94 8.76 14.64
CA ASN A 78 4.09 9.79 15.65
C ASN A 78 3.18 9.54 16.86
N PHE A 79 1.91 9.19 16.62
CA PHE A 79 0.93 8.89 17.66
C PHE A 79 1.41 7.77 18.58
N ASN A 80 1.90 6.67 18.04
CA ASN A 80 2.40 5.55 18.82
C ASN A 80 3.66 5.90 19.62
N LEU A 81 4.59 6.66 19.03
CA LEU A 81 5.80 7.12 19.71
C LEU A 81 5.47 8.02 20.91
N GLU A 82 4.56 8.99 20.71
CA GLU A 82 4.17 9.92 21.80
C GLU A 82 3.35 9.22 22.88
N LEU A 83 2.47 8.28 22.53
CA LEU A 83 1.78 7.44 23.51
C LEU A 83 2.77 6.62 24.36
N GLY A 84 3.79 6.05 23.71
CA GLY A 84 4.85 5.33 24.41
C GLY A 84 5.64 6.21 25.38
N ARG A 85 5.88 7.46 24.99
CA ARG A 85 6.52 8.50 25.85
C ARG A 85 5.61 9.00 26.98
N LYS A 86 4.38 8.54 27.05
CA LYS A 86 3.32 9.03 27.94
C LYS A 86 2.89 10.49 27.67
N GLU A 87 3.21 11.03 26.50
CA GLU A 87 2.84 12.37 26.04
C GLU A 87 1.46 12.34 25.36
N VAL A 88 0.44 12.00 26.14
CA VAL A 88 -0.95 11.77 25.63
C VAL A 88 -1.51 13.00 24.93
N GLU A 89 -1.21 14.20 25.40
CA GLU A 89 -1.66 15.45 24.78
C GLU A 89 -1.07 15.65 23.39
N LYS A 90 0.22 15.35 23.22
CA LYS A 90 0.88 15.44 21.90
C LYS A 90 0.31 14.39 20.93
N ALA A 91 0.13 13.15 21.41
CA ALA A 91 -0.50 12.09 20.62
C ALA A 91 -1.90 12.49 20.14
N ARG A 92 -2.71 13.08 21.04
CA ARG A 92 -4.05 13.58 20.74
C ARG A 92 -4.04 14.65 19.65
N LYS A 93 -3.17 15.67 19.79
CA LYS A 93 -3.02 16.75 18.81
C LYS A 93 -2.55 16.24 17.44
N ILE A 94 -1.65 15.25 17.41
CA ILE A 94 -1.21 14.60 16.17
C ILE A 94 -2.40 13.93 15.48
N ALA A 95 -3.18 13.14 16.20
CA ALA A 95 -4.33 12.45 15.63
C ALA A 95 -5.42 13.44 15.15
N GLY A 96 -5.72 14.50 15.92
CA GLY A 96 -6.65 15.55 15.50
C GLY A 96 -6.17 16.32 14.27
N THR A 97 -4.88 16.71 14.24
CA THR A 97 -4.27 17.35 13.08
C THR A 97 -4.37 16.47 11.84
N ALA A 98 -4.14 15.15 11.96
CA ALA A 98 -4.24 14.21 10.84
C ALA A 98 -5.67 14.13 10.27
N VAL A 99 -6.70 14.17 11.13
CA VAL A 99 -8.11 14.21 10.68
C VAL A 99 -8.35 15.41 9.78
N ILE A 100 -7.98 16.61 10.24
CA ILE A 100 -8.19 17.84 9.46
C ILE A 100 -7.32 17.85 8.20
N GLN A 101 -6.07 17.42 8.31
CA GLN A 101 -5.16 17.33 7.16
C GLN A 101 -5.72 16.43 6.07
N LEU A 102 -6.29 15.26 6.41
CA LEU A 102 -6.91 14.35 5.45
C LEU A 102 -8.13 14.96 4.77
N ILE A 103 -8.99 15.65 5.54
CA ILE A 103 -10.19 16.31 4.99
C ILE A 103 -9.79 17.44 4.05
N VAL A 104 -8.92 18.36 4.50
CA VAL A 104 -8.50 19.51 3.71
C VAL A 104 -7.74 19.06 2.45
N MET A 105 -6.82 18.12 2.59
CA MET A 105 -6.07 17.57 1.46
C MET A 105 -7.00 16.84 0.48
N GLY A 106 -7.96 16.06 0.98
CA GLY A 106 -8.94 15.37 0.14
C GLY A 106 -9.78 16.33 -0.69
N ILE A 107 -10.28 17.41 -0.07
CA ILE A 107 -11.04 18.46 -0.77
C ILE A 107 -10.14 19.19 -1.78
N ALA A 108 -8.92 19.56 -1.38
CA ALA A 108 -7.99 20.27 -2.27
C ALA A 108 -7.63 19.42 -3.49
N VAL A 109 -7.32 18.13 -3.31
CA VAL A 109 -7.00 17.21 -4.42
C VAL A 109 -8.23 16.99 -5.30
N CYS A 110 -9.43 16.83 -4.73
CA CYS A 110 -10.68 16.74 -5.49
C CYS A 110 -10.87 17.96 -6.40
N LEU A 111 -10.74 19.16 -5.85
CA LEU A 111 -10.86 20.41 -6.62
C LEU A 111 -9.79 20.52 -7.73
N LEU A 112 -8.53 20.22 -7.42
CA LEU A 112 -7.46 20.21 -8.40
C LEU A 112 -7.72 19.20 -9.54
N VAL A 113 -8.14 17.99 -9.20
CA VAL A 113 -8.47 16.98 -10.21
C VAL A 113 -9.65 17.44 -11.07
N GLN A 114 -10.71 18.01 -10.48
CA GLN A 114 -11.86 18.51 -11.24
C GLN A 114 -11.50 19.65 -12.20
N ILE A 115 -10.64 20.59 -11.75
CA ILE A 115 -10.20 21.74 -12.56
C ILE A 115 -9.30 21.30 -13.71
N PHE A 116 -8.36 20.39 -13.44
CA PHE A 116 -7.36 19.95 -14.42
C PHE A 116 -7.68 18.58 -15.06
N LEU A 117 -8.93 18.14 -15.01
CA LEU A 117 -9.30 16.77 -15.41
C LEU A 117 -8.93 16.47 -16.87
N ALA A 118 -9.30 17.35 -17.79
CA ALA A 118 -9.03 17.15 -19.21
C ALA A 118 -7.52 17.10 -19.54
N PRO A 119 -6.69 18.07 -19.07
CA PRO A 119 -5.23 17.97 -19.21
C PRO A 119 -4.62 16.72 -18.58
N LEU A 120 -5.15 16.27 -17.43
CA LEU A 120 -4.65 15.04 -16.76
C LEU A 120 -4.95 13.79 -17.59
N MET A 121 -6.15 13.67 -18.17
CA MET A 121 -6.49 12.52 -19.01
C MET A 121 -5.60 12.46 -20.24
N GLN A 122 -5.34 13.60 -20.89
CA GLN A 122 -4.42 13.68 -22.02
C GLN A 122 -2.97 13.32 -21.62
N LEU A 123 -2.50 13.86 -20.50
CA LEU A 123 -1.16 13.56 -19.95
C LEU A 123 -0.97 12.07 -19.66
N PHE A 124 -2.03 11.40 -19.18
CA PHE A 124 -2.00 9.97 -18.87
C PHE A 124 -2.25 9.08 -20.10
N GLY A 125 -2.39 9.68 -21.29
CA GLY A 125 -2.40 8.97 -22.56
C GLY A 125 -3.79 8.55 -23.04
N ALA A 126 -4.85 9.27 -22.66
CA ALA A 126 -6.19 9.04 -23.22
C ALA A 126 -6.18 9.34 -24.73
N THR A 127 -6.59 8.35 -25.51
CA THR A 127 -6.85 8.52 -26.95
C THR A 127 -8.25 9.07 -27.18
N ASP A 128 -8.53 9.61 -28.37
CA ASP A 128 -9.86 10.17 -28.71
C ASP A 128 -11.01 9.20 -28.42
N GLN A 129 -10.80 7.90 -28.61
CA GLN A 129 -11.82 6.87 -28.35
C GLN A 129 -12.07 6.61 -26.86
N ILE A 130 -11.06 6.82 -26.02
CA ILE A 130 -11.11 6.51 -24.58
C ILE A 130 -11.42 7.77 -23.78
N PHE A 131 -11.13 8.95 -24.34
CA PHE A 131 -11.17 10.23 -23.64
C PHE A 131 -12.49 10.49 -22.91
N ASP A 132 -13.61 10.30 -23.62
CA ASP A 132 -14.95 10.56 -23.04
C ASP A 132 -15.24 9.62 -21.87
N TYR A 133 -14.93 8.33 -22.02
CA TYR A 133 -15.08 7.34 -20.93
C TYR A 133 -14.19 7.67 -19.74
N ALA A 134 -12.93 8.07 -19.98
CA ALA A 134 -11.99 8.44 -18.93
C ALA A 134 -12.43 9.73 -18.22
N MET A 135 -12.95 10.70 -18.96
CA MET A 135 -13.49 11.95 -18.41
C MET A 135 -14.72 11.69 -17.54
N GLU A 136 -15.66 10.88 -18.01
CA GLU A 136 -16.88 10.54 -17.28
C GLU A 136 -16.54 9.80 -15.98
N TYR A 137 -15.75 8.74 -16.07
CA TYR A 137 -15.31 7.95 -14.92
C TYR A 137 -14.55 8.80 -13.88
N SER A 138 -13.53 9.55 -14.33
CA SER A 138 -12.67 10.31 -13.44
C SER A 138 -13.37 11.51 -12.82
N ARG A 139 -14.31 12.15 -13.54
CA ARG A 139 -15.13 13.24 -13.00
C ARG A 139 -15.97 12.78 -11.82
N ILE A 140 -16.59 11.60 -11.93
CA ILE A 140 -17.42 11.03 -10.87
C ILE A 140 -16.54 10.56 -9.71
N THR A 141 -15.49 9.77 -10.00
CA THR A 141 -14.61 9.23 -8.97
C THR A 141 -13.85 10.33 -8.20
N ALA A 142 -13.63 11.50 -8.82
CA ALA A 142 -13.05 12.65 -8.15
C ALA A 142 -13.86 13.12 -6.94
N TYR A 143 -15.21 13.01 -6.95
CA TYR A 143 -16.03 13.28 -5.77
C TYR A 143 -15.79 12.29 -4.63
N GLY A 144 -15.27 11.10 -4.94
CA GLY A 144 -14.86 10.10 -3.94
C GLY A 144 -13.51 10.39 -3.27
N ILE A 145 -12.66 11.24 -3.87
CA ILE A 145 -11.29 11.51 -3.37
C ILE A 145 -11.25 11.90 -1.89
N PRO A 146 -12.07 12.83 -1.39
CA PRO A 146 -12.04 13.18 0.04
C PRO A 146 -12.31 11.98 0.95
N PHE A 147 -13.26 11.13 0.58
CA PHE A 147 -13.60 9.92 1.33
C PHE A 147 -12.51 8.86 1.22
N PHE A 148 -11.93 8.69 0.05
CA PHE A 148 -10.84 7.75 -0.17
C PHE A 148 -9.57 8.13 0.63
N LEU A 149 -9.15 9.41 0.58
CA LEU A 149 -8.02 9.89 1.37
C LEU A 149 -8.29 9.73 2.86
N PHE A 150 -9.49 10.10 3.30
CA PHE A 150 -9.85 9.98 4.71
C PHE A 150 -9.84 8.51 5.17
N SER A 151 -10.48 7.61 4.44
CA SER A 151 -10.53 6.19 4.80
C SER A 151 -9.15 5.55 4.80
N THR A 152 -8.33 5.82 3.79
CA THR A 152 -6.97 5.28 3.67
C THR A 152 -6.04 5.83 4.74
N GLY A 153 -6.12 7.13 5.01
CA GLY A 153 -5.24 7.82 5.94
C GLY A 153 -5.64 7.68 7.42
N PHE A 154 -6.92 7.56 7.73
CA PHE A 154 -7.37 7.43 9.12
C PHE A 154 -7.30 5.98 9.63
N ASN A 155 -7.33 5.02 8.73
CA ASN A 155 -7.28 3.59 9.03
C ASN A 155 -6.06 3.17 9.88
N PRO A 156 -4.80 3.61 9.60
CA PRO A 156 -3.65 3.37 10.46
C PRO A 156 -3.80 3.88 11.89
N LEU A 157 -4.45 5.02 12.10
CA LEU A 157 -4.71 5.58 13.44
C LEU A 157 -5.68 4.72 14.24
N VAL A 158 -6.75 4.21 13.61
CA VAL A 158 -7.70 3.28 14.26
C VAL A 158 -7.00 1.98 14.69
N ARG A 159 -6.07 1.47 13.89
CA ARG A 159 -5.24 0.32 14.28
C ARG A 159 -4.32 0.65 15.44
N SER A 160 -3.73 1.83 15.45
CA SER A 160 -2.88 2.32 16.55
C SER A 160 -3.65 2.47 17.87
N ASP A 161 -4.96 2.74 17.80
CA ASP A 161 -5.86 2.72 18.97
C ASP A 161 -6.24 1.28 19.43
N GLY A 162 -5.63 0.24 18.83
CA GLY A 162 -5.85 -1.17 19.16
C GLY A 162 -7.12 -1.78 18.54
N ARG A 163 -7.77 -1.09 17.58
CA ARG A 163 -9.02 -1.53 16.95
C ARG A 163 -8.84 -1.99 15.50
N ALA A 164 -7.84 -2.85 15.28
CA ALA A 164 -7.55 -3.39 13.94
C ALA A 164 -8.75 -4.11 13.30
N THR A 165 -9.56 -4.83 14.08
CA THR A 165 -10.78 -5.49 13.57
C THR A 165 -11.81 -4.47 13.08
N PHE A 166 -12.01 -3.34 13.77
CA PHE A 166 -12.93 -2.29 13.32
C PHE A 166 -12.40 -1.65 12.01
N SER A 167 -11.11 -1.35 11.96
CA SER A 167 -10.40 -0.88 10.77
C SER A 167 -10.61 -1.82 9.57
N MET A 168 -10.46 -3.13 9.78
CA MET A 168 -10.74 -4.15 8.76
C MET A 168 -12.20 -4.13 8.31
N MET A 169 -13.15 -4.12 9.25
CA MET A 169 -14.59 -4.13 8.92
C MET A 169 -15.01 -2.92 8.11
N ALA A 170 -14.45 -1.74 8.37
CA ALA A 170 -14.74 -0.54 7.59
C ALA A 170 -14.27 -0.66 6.12
N ILE A 171 -13.11 -1.27 5.88
CA ILE A 171 -12.61 -1.55 4.53
C ILE A 171 -13.46 -2.62 3.83
N ILE A 172 -13.76 -3.72 4.52
CA ILE A 172 -14.55 -4.83 3.96
C ILE A 172 -15.96 -4.36 3.64
N ALA A 173 -16.58 -3.54 4.50
CA ALA A 173 -17.91 -2.97 4.22
C ALA A 173 -17.94 -2.18 2.89
N GLY A 174 -16.93 -1.34 2.66
CA GLY A 174 -16.78 -0.66 1.36
C GLY A 174 -16.58 -1.61 0.20
N ALA A 175 -15.66 -2.58 0.33
CA ALA A 175 -15.36 -3.54 -0.73
C ALA A 175 -16.57 -4.41 -1.10
N VAL A 176 -17.30 -4.91 -0.11
CA VAL A 176 -18.54 -5.69 -0.33
C VAL A 176 -19.62 -4.82 -0.98
N LEU A 177 -19.80 -3.60 -0.49
CA LEU A 177 -20.78 -2.67 -1.05
C LEU A 177 -20.47 -2.34 -2.52
N ASN A 178 -19.21 -2.08 -2.85
CA ASN A 178 -18.79 -1.86 -4.23
C ASN A 178 -19.10 -3.07 -5.11
N THR A 179 -18.68 -4.28 -4.69
CA THR A 179 -18.95 -5.53 -5.43
C THR A 179 -20.44 -5.79 -5.65
N VAL A 180 -21.32 -5.32 -4.75
CA VAL A 180 -22.79 -5.44 -4.89
C VAL A 180 -23.36 -4.34 -5.78
N LEU A 181 -22.87 -3.10 -5.63
CA LEU A 181 -23.39 -1.96 -6.40
C LEU A 181 -22.95 -1.96 -7.86
N ASP A 182 -21.75 -2.46 -8.19
CA ASP A 182 -21.22 -2.51 -9.55
C ASP A 182 -22.19 -3.22 -10.50
N PRO A 183 -22.60 -4.49 -10.28
CA PRO A 183 -23.52 -5.15 -11.18
C PRO A 183 -24.91 -4.50 -11.19
N ILE A 184 -25.38 -3.91 -10.10
CA ILE A 184 -26.66 -3.22 -10.06
C ILE A 184 -26.62 -1.97 -10.94
N PHE A 185 -25.60 -1.13 -10.80
CA PHE A 185 -25.52 0.12 -11.56
C PHE A 185 -25.14 -0.11 -13.02
N ILE A 186 -24.23 -1.06 -13.28
CA ILE A 186 -23.77 -1.34 -14.64
C ILE A 186 -24.83 -2.09 -15.46
N PHE A 187 -25.41 -3.18 -14.93
CA PHE A 187 -26.27 -4.10 -15.70
C PHE A 187 -27.77 -3.83 -15.51
N VAL A 188 -28.21 -3.56 -14.24
CA VAL A 188 -29.65 -3.37 -13.97
C VAL A 188 -30.06 -1.94 -14.33
N PHE A 189 -29.33 -0.93 -13.88
CA PHE A 189 -29.61 0.48 -14.18
C PHE A 189 -29.00 0.94 -15.49
N GLN A 190 -28.18 0.12 -16.16
CA GLN A 190 -27.54 0.38 -17.43
C GLN A 190 -26.75 1.71 -17.49
N MET A 191 -26.16 2.09 -16.37
CA MET A 191 -25.40 3.34 -16.25
C MET A 191 -24.00 3.27 -16.88
N GLY A 192 -23.59 2.11 -17.38
CA GLY A 192 -22.28 1.93 -18.00
C GLY A 192 -21.13 2.27 -17.05
N ILE A 193 -20.13 3.02 -17.53
CA ILE A 193 -18.94 3.38 -16.75
C ILE A 193 -19.26 4.34 -15.60
N ALA A 194 -20.28 5.20 -15.75
CA ALA A 194 -20.75 6.06 -14.66
C ALA A 194 -21.29 5.24 -13.49
N GLY A 195 -21.90 4.09 -13.75
CA GLY A 195 -22.38 3.16 -12.72
C GLY A 195 -21.25 2.64 -11.86
N ALA A 196 -20.16 2.14 -12.45
CA ALA A 196 -18.96 1.70 -11.73
C ALA A 196 -18.34 2.85 -10.91
N ALA A 197 -18.26 4.05 -11.50
CA ALA A 197 -17.72 5.22 -10.80
C ALA A 197 -18.55 5.58 -9.56
N TRP A 198 -19.89 5.61 -9.64
CA TRP A 198 -20.77 5.89 -8.50
C TRP A 198 -20.73 4.78 -7.45
N ALA A 199 -20.67 3.51 -7.86
CA ALA A 199 -20.49 2.40 -6.92
C ALA A 199 -19.21 2.56 -6.09
N THR A 200 -18.11 2.94 -6.75
CA THR A 200 -16.84 3.25 -6.09
C THR A 200 -16.96 4.42 -5.11
N VAL A 201 -17.56 5.54 -5.52
CA VAL A 201 -17.73 6.73 -4.65
C VAL A 201 -18.57 6.41 -3.43
N ILE A 202 -19.72 5.75 -3.60
CA ILE A 202 -20.61 5.38 -2.48
C ILE A 202 -19.90 4.45 -1.51
N SER A 203 -19.15 3.49 -2.00
CA SER A 203 -18.40 2.53 -1.19
C SER A 203 -17.29 3.19 -0.38
N GLN A 204 -16.56 4.12 -1.00
CA GLN A 204 -15.55 4.94 -0.31
C GLN A 204 -16.19 5.84 0.75
N MET A 205 -17.34 6.43 0.45
CA MET A 205 -18.10 7.25 1.40
C MET A 205 -18.52 6.44 2.62
N VAL A 206 -19.07 5.24 2.44
CA VAL A 206 -19.48 4.36 3.56
C VAL A 206 -18.26 3.98 4.41
N SER A 207 -17.15 3.59 3.82
CA SER A 207 -15.90 3.28 4.54
C SER A 207 -15.42 4.48 5.35
N ALA A 208 -15.41 5.68 4.75
CA ALA A 208 -15.00 6.91 5.41
C ALA A 208 -15.93 7.29 6.56
N LEU A 209 -17.24 7.20 6.38
CA LEU A 209 -18.24 7.51 7.42
C LEU A 209 -18.13 6.56 8.62
N LEU A 210 -17.91 5.26 8.38
CA LEU A 210 -17.66 4.29 9.46
C LEU A 210 -16.43 4.67 10.28
N LEU A 211 -15.34 5.03 9.61
CA LEU A 211 -14.10 5.45 10.28
C LEU A 211 -14.28 6.81 10.97
N PHE A 212 -14.99 7.76 10.37
CA PHE A 212 -15.31 9.05 10.99
C PHE A 212 -16.14 8.88 12.26
N ALA A 213 -17.13 7.99 12.24
CA ALA A 213 -17.96 7.67 13.42
C ALA A 213 -17.16 6.98 14.55
N TYR A 214 -15.93 6.57 14.28
CA TYR A 214 -15.04 6.03 15.30
C TYR A 214 -14.28 7.11 16.09
N ILE A 215 -14.15 8.34 15.59
CA ILE A 215 -13.40 9.43 16.25
C ILE A 215 -13.80 9.59 17.73
N PRO A 216 -15.10 9.74 18.08
CA PRO A 216 -15.51 9.88 19.48
C PRO A 216 -15.30 8.60 20.31
N LYS A 217 -15.06 7.45 19.67
CA LYS A 217 -14.90 6.14 20.32
C LYS A 217 -13.43 5.75 20.55
N PHE A 218 -12.48 6.65 20.27
CA PHE A 218 -11.06 6.42 20.53
C PHE A 218 -10.85 6.09 22.01
N ARG A 219 -10.00 5.10 22.27
CA ARG A 219 -9.72 4.57 23.60
C ARG A 219 -8.47 5.14 24.23
N SER A 220 -7.44 5.31 23.41
CA SER A 220 -6.12 5.79 23.89
C SER A 220 -6.14 7.27 24.22
N VAL A 221 -7.01 8.06 23.55
CA VAL A 221 -7.12 9.50 23.73
C VAL A 221 -8.59 9.94 23.66
N LYS A 222 -8.93 11.02 24.35
CA LYS A 222 -10.23 11.68 24.22
C LYS A 222 -10.03 13.03 23.55
N PHE A 223 -10.54 13.17 22.34
CA PHE A 223 -10.42 14.39 21.56
C PHE A 223 -11.13 15.58 22.20
N GLN A 224 -10.50 16.75 22.07
CA GLN A 224 -11.05 18.07 22.37
C GLN A 224 -11.11 18.90 21.08
N TRP A 225 -11.92 19.93 21.03
CA TRP A 225 -12.05 20.76 19.82
C TRP A 225 -10.72 21.41 19.41
N GLU A 226 -9.87 21.75 20.36
CA GLU A 226 -8.56 22.33 20.14
C GLU A 226 -7.60 21.39 19.38
N ASP A 227 -7.81 20.08 19.44
CA ASP A 227 -6.96 19.09 18.77
C ASP A 227 -7.14 19.10 17.25
N PHE A 228 -8.30 19.60 16.79
CA PHE A 228 -8.61 19.73 15.37
C PHE A 228 -8.09 21.03 14.75
N ILE A 229 -7.41 21.88 15.52
CA ILE A 229 -6.70 23.03 14.99
C ILE A 229 -5.31 22.58 14.53
N PRO A 230 -5.02 22.59 13.21
CA PRO A 230 -3.76 22.08 12.71
C PRO A 230 -2.61 23.00 13.09
N HIS A 231 -1.57 22.45 13.68
CA HIS A 231 -0.32 23.16 13.93
C HIS A 231 0.75 22.71 12.92
N MET A 232 1.43 23.65 12.28
CA MET A 232 2.40 23.36 11.21
C MET A 232 3.48 22.35 11.64
N LYS A 233 3.95 22.43 12.88
CA LYS A 233 4.94 21.46 13.42
C LYS A 233 4.45 20.01 13.43
N GLN A 234 3.15 19.79 13.69
CA GLN A 234 2.56 18.45 13.63
C GLN A 234 2.37 17.99 12.19
N VAL A 235 1.94 18.88 11.30
CA VAL A 235 1.83 18.59 9.86
C VAL A 235 3.18 18.16 9.29
N GLU A 236 4.26 18.89 9.61
CA GLU A 236 5.62 18.54 9.20
C GLU A 236 6.09 17.21 9.78
N ALA A 237 5.82 16.96 11.06
CA ALA A 237 6.18 15.68 11.71
C ALA A 237 5.44 14.49 11.09
N ILE A 238 4.15 14.66 10.78
CA ILE A 238 3.33 13.66 10.10
C ILE A 238 3.90 13.41 8.69
N ALA A 239 4.13 14.46 7.91
CA ALA A 239 4.66 14.34 6.58
C ALA A 239 6.05 13.67 6.57
N ALA A 240 6.93 14.03 7.52
CA ALA A 240 8.28 13.48 7.60
C ALA A 240 8.28 11.96 7.79
N LEU A 241 7.50 11.41 8.74
CA LEU A 241 7.43 9.95 8.96
C LEU A 241 6.63 9.23 7.88
N GLY A 242 5.65 9.92 7.28
CA GLY A 242 4.83 9.38 6.18
C GLY A 242 5.53 9.39 4.82
N LEU A 243 6.61 10.16 4.66
CA LEU A 243 7.34 10.30 3.39
C LEU A 243 7.83 8.96 2.84
N THR A 244 8.18 8.01 3.71
CA THR A 244 8.56 6.64 3.33
C THR A 244 7.46 5.96 2.50
N SER A 245 6.20 6.03 2.96
CA SER A 245 5.06 5.43 2.29
C SER A 245 4.70 6.16 0.99
N PHE A 246 4.81 7.49 0.99
CA PHE A 246 4.62 8.31 -0.21
C PHE A 246 5.62 7.96 -1.30
N ILE A 247 6.91 7.94 -0.98
CA ILE A 247 7.98 7.58 -1.91
C ILE A 247 7.76 6.16 -2.44
N PHE A 248 7.39 5.21 -1.58
CA PHE A 248 7.13 3.84 -1.99
C PHE A 248 6.05 3.78 -3.08
N GLN A 249 4.90 4.44 -2.89
CA GLN A 249 3.78 4.41 -3.82
C GLN A 249 4.10 5.12 -5.15
N ILE A 250 4.68 6.31 -5.09
CA ILE A 250 5.04 7.07 -6.30
C ILE A 250 6.14 6.35 -7.09
N SER A 251 7.13 5.80 -6.39
CA SER A 251 8.20 5.03 -7.04
C SER A 251 7.66 3.76 -7.71
N ALA A 252 6.71 3.06 -7.06
CA ALA A 252 6.06 1.89 -7.64
C ALA A 252 5.28 2.24 -8.91
N LEU A 253 4.59 3.39 -8.93
CA LEU A 253 3.89 3.88 -10.12
C LEU A 253 4.88 4.15 -11.28
N ILE A 254 5.99 4.82 -11.01
CA ILE A 254 7.02 5.11 -12.02
C ILE A 254 7.59 3.81 -12.59
N VAL A 255 7.96 2.86 -11.70
CA VAL A 255 8.48 1.54 -12.11
C VAL A 255 7.46 0.79 -12.96
N GLN A 256 6.18 0.81 -12.59
CA GLN A 256 5.09 0.18 -13.37
C GLN A 256 4.99 0.76 -14.80
N ILE A 257 5.02 2.08 -14.93
CA ILE A 257 4.94 2.76 -16.23
C ILE A 257 6.15 2.38 -17.10
N VAL A 258 7.36 2.43 -16.53
CA VAL A 258 8.58 2.07 -17.26
C VAL A 258 8.58 0.58 -17.63
N SER A 259 8.18 -0.30 -16.70
CA SER A 259 8.07 -1.75 -16.94
C SER A 259 7.16 -2.06 -18.12
N ASN A 260 5.96 -1.46 -18.17
CA ASN A 260 5.01 -1.66 -19.27
C ASN A 260 5.58 -1.20 -20.62
N ASN A 261 6.29 -0.05 -20.64
CA ASN A 261 6.95 0.45 -21.85
C ASN A 261 8.08 -0.46 -22.32
N LEU A 262 8.89 -0.98 -21.40
CA LEU A 262 9.98 -1.91 -21.72
C LEU A 262 9.43 -3.25 -22.25
N LEU A 263 8.42 -3.82 -21.63
CA LEU A 263 7.75 -5.04 -22.09
C LEU A 263 7.17 -4.86 -23.51
N LYS A 264 6.59 -3.69 -23.79
CA LYS A 264 6.08 -3.35 -25.13
C LYS A 264 7.22 -3.27 -26.15
N THR A 265 8.22 -2.47 -25.86
CA THR A 265 9.29 -2.15 -26.84
C THR A 265 10.17 -3.36 -27.12
N TYR A 266 10.68 -4.02 -26.09
CA TYR A 266 11.55 -5.18 -26.27
C TYR A 266 10.78 -6.46 -26.58
N GLY A 267 9.50 -6.54 -26.19
CA GLY A 267 8.61 -7.60 -26.63
C GLY A 267 8.45 -7.60 -28.15
N ALA A 268 8.20 -6.42 -28.76
CA ALA A 268 8.08 -6.25 -30.20
C ALA A 268 9.34 -6.69 -30.98
N MET A 269 10.51 -6.65 -30.35
CA MET A 269 11.80 -7.09 -30.91
C MET A 269 12.10 -8.59 -30.68
N SER A 270 11.21 -9.31 -30.01
CA SER A 270 11.36 -10.72 -29.65
C SER A 270 10.42 -11.63 -30.42
N ILE A 271 10.63 -12.94 -30.30
CA ILE A 271 9.72 -13.96 -30.88
C ILE A 271 8.32 -13.92 -30.26
N TYR A 272 8.18 -13.28 -29.08
CA TYR A 272 6.91 -13.20 -28.33
C TYR A 272 5.99 -12.07 -28.82
N GLY A 273 6.50 -11.11 -29.61
CA GLY A 273 5.78 -9.89 -29.95
C GLY A 273 5.55 -8.97 -28.74
N SER A 274 4.85 -7.85 -28.94
CA SER A 274 4.57 -6.90 -27.84
C SER A 274 3.45 -7.36 -26.91
N GLU A 275 2.49 -8.13 -27.43
CA GLU A 275 1.24 -8.44 -26.72
C GLU A 275 1.44 -9.48 -25.61
N ILE A 276 2.18 -10.56 -25.88
CA ILE A 276 2.43 -11.64 -24.90
C ILE A 276 3.15 -11.10 -23.65
N PRO A 277 4.29 -10.38 -23.75
CA PRO A 277 4.96 -9.85 -22.58
C PRO A 277 4.12 -8.87 -21.76
N ILE A 278 3.33 -8.01 -22.42
CA ILE A 278 2.44 -7.08 -21.71
C ILE A 278 1.34 -7.84 -20.97
N ALA A 279 0.69 -8.80 -21.63
CA ALA A 279 -0.38 -9.59 -21.03
C ALA A 279 0.13 -10.40 -19.82
N VAL A 280 1.25 -11.11 -20.00
CA VAL A 280 1.87 -11.90 -18.92
C VAL A 280 2.36 -11.00 -17.79
N GLY A 281 3.05 -9.89 -18.09
CA GLY A 281 3.50 -8.91 -17.10
C GLY A 281 2.34 -8.37 -16.27
N GLY A 282 1.19 -8.11 -16.89
CA GLY A 282 -0.04 -7.70 -16.21
C GLY A 282 -0.57 -8.77 -15.26
N ILE A 283 -0.58 -10.03 -15.65
CA ILE A 283 -1.01 -11.16 -14.80
C ILE A 283 -0.07 -11.30 -13.61
N VAL A 284 1.23 -11.36 -13.85
CA VAL A 284 2.24 -11.51 -12.78
C VAL A 284 2.16 -10.35 -11.80
N SER A 285 1.96 -9.11 -12.29
CA SER A 285 1.77 -7.94 -11.42
C SER A 285 0.53 -8.07 -10.53
N LYS A 286 -0.60 -8.53 -11.06
CA LYS A 286 -1.85 -8.74 -10.27
C LYS A 286 -1.66 -9.81 -9.18
N VAL A 287 -1.00 -10.90 -9.51
CA VAL A 287 -0.70 -11.97 -8.55
C VAL A 287 0.27 -11.46 -7.48
N PHE A 288 1.29 -10.69 -7.87
CA PHE A 288 2.26 -10.08 -6.95
C PHE A 288 1.61 -9.09 -5.97
N VAL A 289 0.58 -8.35 -6.40
CA VAL A 289 -0.17 -7.43 -5.52
C VAL A 289 -0.82 -8.17 -4.35
N ILE A 290 -1.29 -9.41 -4.52
CA ILE A 290 -1.86 -10.22 -3.43
C ILE A 290 -0.77 -10.54 -2.39
N PHE A 291 0.43 -10.93 -2.84
CA PHE A 291 1.57 -11.13 -1.94
C PHE A 291 1.94 -9.85 -1.18
N ILE A 292 2.06 -8.73 -1.89
CA ILE A 292 2.35 -7.43 -1.28
C ILE A 292 1.29 -7.04 -0.26
N ALA A 293 0.00 -7.31 -0.53
CA ALA A 293 -1.10 -7.04 0.39
C ALA A 293 -0.94 -7.78 1.74
N LEU A 294 -0.49 -9.04 1.72
CA LEU A 294 -0.18 -9.81 2.92
C LEU A 294 0.99 -9.19 3.71
N ILE A 295 2.09 -8.86 3.04
CA ILE A 295 3.27 -8.29 3.71
C ILE A 295 2.98 -6.89 4.24
N ILE A 296 2.29 -6.03 3.49
CA ILE A 296 1.86 -4.72 3.98
C ILE A 296 0.93 -4.86 5.19
N GLY A 297 -0.01 -5.81 5.18
CA GLY A 297 -0.84 -6.09 6.33
C GLY A 297 -0.04 -6.48 7.58
N MET A 298 1.02 -7.29 7.41
CA MET A 298 1.95 -7.63 8.49
C MET A 298 2.67 -6.36 9.01
N THR A 299 3.20 -5.50 8.13
CA THR A 299 3.87 -4.25 8.56
C THR A 299 2.94 -3.33 9.33
N GLN A 300 1.68 -3.24 8.91
CA GLN A 300 0.64 -2.45 9.56
C GLN A 300 0.30 -2.96 10.98
N GLY A 301 0.47 -4.26 11.23
CA GLY A 301 0.34 -4.83 12.58
C GLY A 301 1.57 -4.59 13.45
N VAL A 302 2.76 -4.60 12.86
CA VAL A 302 4.05 -4.37 13.55
C VAL A 302 4.20 -2.91 14.01
N GLN A 303 3.79 -1.97 13.17
CA GLN A 303 4.02 -0.54 13.35
C GLN A 303 3.53 0.02 14.70
N PRO A 304 2.30 -0.24 15.17
CA PRO A 304 1.83 0.25 16.46
C PRO A 304 2.63 -0.32 17.64
N ILE A 305 2.97 -1.61 17.58
CA ILE A 305 3.70 -2.30 18.65
C ILE A 305 5.11 -1.73 18.78
N VAL A 306 5.82 -1.64 17.66
CA VAL A 306 7.19 -1.12 17.61
C VAL A 306 7.22 0.35 18.01
N GLY A 307 6.32 1.19 17.47
CA GLY A 307 6.28 2.62 17.75
C GLY A 307 6.04 2.91 19.24
N TYR A 308 5.02 2.27 19.82
CA TYR A 308 4.72 2.43 21.23
C TYR A 308 5.89 1.98 22.14
N ASN A 309 6.41 0.76 21.93
CA ASN A 309 7.46 0.22 22.77
C ASN A 309 8.79 0.98 22.61
N TYR A 310 9.09 1.50 21.42
CA TYR A 310 10.27 2.36 21.21
C TYR A 310 10.10 3.70 21.95
N GLY A 311 8.92 4.32 21.88
CA GLY A 311 8.60 5.53 22.65
C GLY A 311 8.70 5.32 24.16
N ALA A 312 8.21 4.17 24.65
CA ALA A 312 8.26 3.76 26.05
C ALA A 312 9.65 3.28 26.52
N LYS A 313 10.65 3.21 25.63
CA LYS A 313 12.00 2.68 25.88
C LYS A 313 12.02 1.18 26.24
N TYR A 314 11.01 0.42 25.85
CA TYR A 314 10.95 -1.04 26.01
C TYR A 314 11.65 -1.73 24.82
N TYR A 315 12.97 -1.52 24.73
CA TYR A 315 13.78 -1.90 23.57
C TYR A 315 13.81 -3.41 23.31
N GLU A 316 13.79 -4.22 24.35
CA GLU A 316 13.68 -5.69 24.23
C GLU A 316 12.39 -6.08 23.48
N ARG A 317 11.25 -5.44 23.81
CA ARG A 317 9.98 -5.72 23.14
C ARG A 317 9.99 -5.27 21.68
N VAL A 318 10.68 -4.18 21.36
CA VAL A 318 10.90 -3.74 19.97
C VAL A 318 11.64 -4.82 19.20
N ARG A 319 12.74 -5.31 19.75
CA ARG A 319 13.58 -6.36 19.15
C ARG A 319 12.80 -7.67 18.96
N GLN A 320 12.11 -8.14 20.00
CA GLN A 320 11.27 -9.34 19.91
C GLN A 320 10.17 -9.21 18.87
N THR A 321 9.52 -8.03 18.76
CA THR A 321 8.46 -7.78 17.79
C THR A 321 8.97 -7.86 16.37
N ILE A 322 10.08 -7.16 16.05
CA ILE A 322 10.59 -7.15 14.69
C ILE A 322 11.13 -8.52 14.27
N PHE A 323 11.83 -9.25 15.15
CA PHE A 323 12.31 -10.59 14.82
C PHE A 323 11.17 -11.60 14.65
N LEU A 324 10.10 -11.51 15.46
CA LEU A 324 8.92 -12.34 15.26
C LEU A 324 8.23 -12.02 13.92
N ALA A 325 8.10 -10.73 13.59
CA ALA A 325 7.53 -10.30 12.33
C ALA A 325 8.34 -10.77 11.12
N LEU A 326 9.68 -10.70 11.20
CA LEU A 326 10.58 -11.20 10.15
C LEU A 326 10.44 -12.72 9.97
N LYS A 327 10.32 -13.50 11.05
CA LYS A 327 10.09 -14.96 10.98
C LYS A 327 8.75 -15.28 10.31
N ILE A 328 7.67 -14.61 10.72
CA ILE A 328 6.34 -14.85 10.15
C ILE A 328 6.30 -14.34 8.69
N GLY A 329 6.87 -13.17 8.42
CA GLY A 329 6.97 -12.59 7.08
C GLY A 329 7.76 -13.48 6.12
N PHE A 330 8.86 -14.08 6.58
CA PHE A 330 9.61 -15.08 5.81
C PHE A 330 8.76 -16.33 5.53
N GLY A 331 8.03 -16.84 6.53
CA GLY A 331 7.13 -17.98 6.35
C GLY A 331 6.02 -17.71 5.33
N LEU A 332 5.41 -16.52 5.37
CA LEU A 332 4.41 -16.09 4.38
C LEU A 332 5.03 -15.98 2.98
N SER A 333 6.21 -15.37 2.89
CA SER A 333 6.95 -15.25 1.63
C SER A 333 7.34 -16.61 1.07
N PHE A 334 7.72 -17.56 1.93
CA PHE A 334 8.06 -18.92 1.52
C PHE A 334 6.84 -19.66 0.94
N VAL A 335 5.69 -19.59 1.62
CA VAL A 335 4.45 -20.22 1.12
C VAL A 335 4.05 -19.63 -0.24
N THR A 336 4.10 -18.30 -0.36
CA THR A 336 3.74 -17.62 -1.61
C THR A 336 4.70 -17.96 -2.74
N TRP A 337 6.01 -17.94 -2.46
CA TRP A 337 7.04 -18.37 -3.39
C TRP A 337 6.82 -19.81 -3.88
N ALA A 338 6.56 -20.74 -2.94
CA ALA A 338 6.32 -22.12 -3.29
C ALA A 338 5.09 -22.29 -4.20
N VAL A 339 4.02 -21.52 -3.97
CA VAL A 339 2.84 -21.53 -4.85
C VAL A 339 3.19 -21.06 -6.26
N PHE A 340 3.98 -20.00 -6.40
CA PHE A 340 4.37 -19.47 -7.71
C PHE A 340 5.35 -20.37 -8.46
N GLU A 341 6.23 -21.09 -7.77
CA GLU A 341 7.16 -22.02 -8.38
C GLU A 341 6.52 -23.35 -8.79
N ILE A 342 5.57 -23.85 -7.97
CA ILE A 342 4.93 -25.15 -8.20
C ILE A 342 3.78 -25.05 -9.21
N PHE A 343 2.99 -23.97 -9.15
CA PHE A 343 1.74 -23.82 -9.90
C PHE A 343 1.71 -22.65 -10.92
N PRO A 344 2.82 -22.27 -11.59
CA PRO A 344 2.81 -21.11 -12.49
C PRO A 344 1.86 -21.30 -13.66
N LEU A 345 1.79 -22.50 -14.27
CA LEU A 345 0.90 -22.79 -15.39
C LEU A 345 -0.57 -22.63 -14.97
N GLN A 346 -0.97 -23.22 -13.86
CA GLN A 346 -2.35 -23.16 -13.37
C GLN A 346 -2.77 -21.72 -13.06
N ILE A 347 -1.85 -20.94 -12.47
CA ILE A 347 -2.12 -19.51 -12.19
C ILE A 347 -2.34 -18.74 -13.48
N ILE A 348 -1.50 -18.93 -14.51
CA ILE A 348 -1.65 -18.23 -15.79
C ILE A 348 -2.93 -18.63 -16.50
N GLN A 349 -3.29 -19.92 -16.48
CA GLN A 349 -4.53 -20.44 -17.06
C GLN A 349 -5.80 -19.84 -16.42
N LEU A 350 -5.76 -19.45 -15.15
CA LEU A 350 -6.90 -18.76 -14.50
C LEU A 350 -7.23 -17.40 -15.14
N PHE A 351 -6.25 -16.78 -15.81
CA PHE A 351 -6.42 -15.44 -16.42
C PHE A 351 -6.72 -15.49 -17.92
N GLY A 352 -6.62 -16.66 -18.56
CA GLY A 352 -6.97 -16.81 -19.98
C GLY A 352 -6.27 -17.96 -20.66
N ASN A 353 -6.67 -18.17 -21.92
CA ASN A 353 -6.06 -19.14 -22.83
C ASN A 353 -5.13 -18.41 -23.81
N GLY A 354 -4.08 -19.11 -24.25
CA GLY A 354 -3.12 -18.59 -25.21
C GLY A 354 -2.46 -19.71 -26.01
N ASN A 355 -1.54 -19.34 -26.88
CA ASN A 355 -0.71 -20.28 -27.63
C ASN A 355 0.46 -20.80 -26.78
N ASP A 356 1.24 -21.73 -27.30
CA ASP A 356 2.37 -22.33 -26.60
C ASP A 356 3.41 -21.28 -26.17
N LEU A 357 3.68 -20.26 -27.00
CA LEU A 357 4.60 -19.17 -26.69
C LEU A 357 4.12 -18.33 -25.48
N TYR A 358 2.80 -18.12 -25.36
CA TYR A 358 2.22 -17.40 -24.24
C TYR A 358 2.44 -18.15 -22.91
N PHE A 359 2.19 -19.46 -22.91
CA PHE A 359 2.41 -20.26 -21.69
C PHE A 359 3.89 -20.42 -21.39
N GLU A 360 4.75 -20.65 -22.39
CA GLU A 360 6.20 -20.74 -22.21
C GLU A 360 6.76 -19.46 -21.57
N PHE A 361 6.47 -18.30 -22.18
CA PHE A 361 6.91 -17.01 -21.65
C PHE A 361 6.33 -16.76 -20.26
N GLY A 362 5.05 -17.04 -20.05
CA GLY A 362 4.36 -16.83 -18.79
C GLY A 362 4.96 -17.61 -17.63
N ILE A 363 5.21 -18.90 -17.83
CA ILE A 363 5.81 -19.77 -16.80
C ILE A 363 7.24 -19.28 -16.48
N ARG A 364 8.06 -18.99 -17.49
CA ARG A 364 9.43 -18.49 -17.32
C ARG A 364 9.41 -17.13 -16.60
N TYR A 365 8.58 -16.20 -17.07
CA TYR A 365 8.47 -14.87 -16.48
C TYR A 365 8.02 -14.94 -15.02
N MET A 366 7.00 -15.73 -14.68
CA MET A 366 6.52 -15.87 -13.30
C MET A 366 7.60 -16.44 -12.39
N ARG A 367 8.26 -17.53 -12.77
CA ARG A 367 9.30 -18.17 -11.96
C ARG A 367 10.48 -17.24 -11.70
N TYR A 368 11.04 -16.64 -12.74
CA TYR A 368 12.19 -15.75 -12.59
C TYR A 368 11.84 -14.48 -11.86
N PHE A 369 10.72 -13.83 -12.19
CA PHE A 369 10.28 -12.60 -11.53
C PHE A 369 10.02 -12.81 -10.04
N MET A 370 9.41 -13.95 -9.67
CA MET A 370 9.05 -14.29 -8.29
C MET A 370 10.16 -15.02 -7.52
N LEU A 371 11.30 -15.28 -8.13
CA LEU A 371 12.38 -16.10 -7.55
C LEU A 371 12.80 -15.65 -6.15
N PHE A 372 12.94 -14.36 -5.94
CA PHE A 372 13.33 -13.78 -4.65
C PHE A 372 12.20 -13.13 -3.87
N THR A 373 10.94 -13.51 -4.13
CA THR A 373 9.79 -13.13 -3.29
C THR A 373 10.05 -13.44 -1.81
N LEU A 374 10.84 -14.50 -1.52
CA LEU A 374 11.31 -14.86 -0.18
C LEU A 374 11.94 -13.71 0.59
N ILE A 375 12.81 -12.94 -0.07
CA ILE A 375 13.56 -11.85 0.57
C ILE A 375 12.85 -10.50 0.46
N ASN A 376 11.91 -10.37 -0.48
CA ASN A 376 11.16 -9.15 -0.69
C ASN A 376 10.31 -8.77 0.53
N GLY A 377 9.65 -9.75 1.18
CA GLY A 377 8.90 -9.52 2.41
C GLY A 377 9.79 -9.01 3.56
N ILE A 378 11.02 -9.52 3.69
CA ILE A 378 12.00 -9.06 4.68
C ILE A 378 12.38 -7.60 4.42
N THR A 379 12.67 -7.25 3.16
CA THR A 379 13.06 -5.89 2.77
C THR A 379 11.97 -4.87 3.08
N ILE A 380 10.70 -5.20 2.81
CA ILE A 380 9.54 -4.35 3.11
C ILE A 380 9.38 -4.16 4.63
N LEU A 381 9.47 -5.24 5.42
CA LEU A 381 9.36 -5.19 6.88
C LEU A 381 10.46 -4.32 7.49
N ILE A 382 11.71 -4.46 7.03
CA ILE A 382 12.83 -3.64 7.50
C ILE A 382 12.64 -2.17 7.12
N THR A 383 12.23 -1.88 5.88
CA THR A 383 12.04 -0.50 5.41
C THR A 383 10.96 0.22 6.20
N THR A 384 9.85 -0.46 6.52
CA THR A 384 8.72 0.12 7.28
C THR A 384 8.97 0.19 8.79
N PHE A 385 9.96 -0.54 9.30
CA PHE A 385 10.41 -0.45 10.69
C PHE A 385 10.98 0.93 11.04
N PHE A 386 11.76 1.56 10.14
CA PHE A 386 12.41 2.84 10.43
C PHE A 386 11.44 3.99 10.74
N PRO A 387 10.40 4.27 9.93
CA PRO A 387 9.41 5.29 10.31
C PRO A 387 8.67 4.94 11.60
N ALA A 388 8.44 3.67 11.92
CA ALA A 388 7.79 3.26 13.17
C ALA A 388 8.61 3.64 14.42
N ILE A 389 9.95 3.67 14.33
CA ILE A 389 10.85 4.11 15.41
C ILE A 389 11.24 5.60 15.30
N GLY A 390 10.61 6.36 14.39
CA GLY A 390 10.87 7.80 14.22
C GLY A 390 12.05 8.15 13.30
N LYS A 391 12.67 7.17 12.63
CA LYS A 391 13.80 7.40 11.70
C LYS A 391 13.32 7.59 10.26
N ALA A 392 12.59 8.69 10.01
CA ALA A 392 11.98 9.04 8.72
C ALA A 392 12.97 9.01 7.54
N LYS A 393 14.13 9.66 7.70
CA LYS A 393 15.14 9.79 6.63
C LYS A 393 15.65 8.45 6.13
N THR A 394 15.93 7.53 7.06
CA THR A 394 16.41 6.17 6.71
C THR A 394 15.33 5.37 5.98
N GLY A 395 14.08 5.40 6.46
CA GLY A 395 12.97 4.73 5.80
C GLY A 395 12.71 5.28 4.39
N ALA A 396 12.68 6.61 4.24
CA ALA A 396 12.51 7.26 2.94
C ALA A 396 13.64 6.92 1.96
N PHE A 397 14.90 6.96 2.43
CA PHE A 397 16.06 6.57 1.63
C PHE A 397 15.98 5.12 1.17
N LEU A 398 15.66 4.18 2.06
CA LEU A 398 15.55 2.76 1.69
C LEU A 398 14.42 2.49 0.70
N SER A 399 13.27 3.17 0.84
CA SER A 399 12.18 3.11 -0.13
C SER A 399 12.60 3.62 -1.51
N LEU A 400 13.25 4.79 -1.55
CA LEU A 400 13.74 5.39 -2.78
C LEU A 400 14.81 4.53 -3.44
N ALA A 401 15.78 4.07 -2.63
CA ALA A 401 16.90 3.26 -3.09
C ALA A 401 16.39 1.98 -3.76
N ARG A 402 15.49 1.26 -3.12
CA ARG A 402 14.97 0.00 -3.64
C ARG A 402 14.29 0.16 -5.00
N GLN A 403 13.39 1.13 -5.16
CA GLN A 403 12.55 1.28 -6.35
C GLN A 403 13.24 2.06 -7.47
N LEU A 404 13.78 3.25 -7.16
CA LEU A 404 14.28 4.16 -8.18
C LEU A 404 15.80 4.08 -8.38
N LEU A 405 16.59 3.84 -7.31
CA LEU A 405 18.05 3.83 -7.46
C LEU A 405 18.61 2.45 -7.78
N ILE A 406 17.87 1.38 -7.46
CA ILE A 406 18.32 0.00 -7.71
C ILE A 406 17.45 -0.65 -8.79
N LEU A 407 16.13 -0.83 -8.57
CA LEU A 407 15.28 -1.59 -9.48
C LEU A 407 15.20 -0.93 -10.86
N LEU A 408 14.95 0.37 -10.93
CA LEU A 408 14.79 1.06 -12.22
C LEU A 408 16.05 0.99 -13.10
N PRO A 409 17.28 1.34 -12.62
CA PRO A 409 18.49 1.19 -13.42
C PRO A 409 18.82 -0.27 -13.78
N VAL A 410 18.62 -1.21 -12.85
CA VAL A 410 18.85 -2.63 -13.12
C VAL A 410 17.89 -3.14 -14.20
N MET A 411 16.62 -2.72 -14.13
CA MET A 411 15.60 -3.08 -15.12
C MET A 411 15.97 -2.55 -16.52
N LEU A 412 16.39 -1.30 -16.62
CA LEU A 412 16.86 -0.70 -17.88
C LEU A 412 18.11 -1.42 -18.42
N LEU A 413 19.08 -1.69 -17.55
CA LEU A 413 20.33 -2.37 -17.93
C LEU A 413 20.10 -3.81 -18.37
N MET A 414 19.35 -4.59 -17.58
CA MET A 414 19.07 -5.99 -17.90
C MET A 414 18.27 -6.13 -19.19
N THR A 415 17.28 -5.24 -19.40
CA THR A 415 16.50 -5.24 -20.63
C THR A 415 17.33 -4.81 -21.84
N TYR A 416 18.26 -3.88 -21.67
CA TYR A 416 19.19 -3.49 -22.74
C TYR A 416 20.11 -4.65 -23.16
N ILE A 417 20.59 -5.45 -22.19
CA ILE A 417 21.53 -6.55 -22.45
C ILE A 417 20.81 -7.82 -22.97
N PHE A 418 19.69 -8.18 -22.34
CA PHE A 418 19.01 -9.46 -22.55
C PHE A 418 17.64 -9.34 -23.25
N GLY A 419 17.28 -8.15 -23.75
CA GLY A 419 15.99 -7.94 -24.37
C GLY A 419 14.83 -8.10 -23.36
N VAL A 420 13.70 -8.61 -23.84
CA VAL A 420 12.51 -8.81 -22.99
C VAL A 420 12.74 -9.78 -21.82
N GLU A 421 13.63 -10.74 -21.99
CA GLU A 421 14.00 -11.68 -20.91
C GLU A 421 14.75 -10.99 -19.76
N GLY A 422 15.43 -9.87 -20.03
CA GLY A 422 16.04 -9.04 -19.01
C GLY A 422 15.08 -8.55 -17.94
N MET A 423 13.81 -8.36 -18.29
CA MET A 423 12.76 -8.03 -17.33
C MET A 423 12.53 -9.12 -16.28
N MET A 424 12.74 -10.39 -16.64
CA MET A 424 12.60 -11.52 -15.73
C MET A 424 13.66 -11.49 -14.63
N PHE A 425 14.89 -11.05 -14.96
CA PHE A 425 16.03 -11.05 -14.04
C PHE A 425 16.18 -9.74 -13.27
N ALA A 426 15.55 -8.66 -13.73
CA ALA A 426 15.72 -7.33 -13.13
C ALA A 426 15.25 -7.30 -11.66
N THR A 427 14.08 -7.85 -11.36
CA THR A 427 13.53 -7.88 -9.99
C THR A 427 14.37 -8.71 -9.04
N PRO A 428 14.75 -9.98 -9.37
CA PRO A 428 15.63 -10.78 -8.53
C PRO A 428 16.97 -10.11 -8.20
N VAL A 429 17.66 -9.57 -9.19
CA VAL A 429 18.95 -8.88 -8.98
C VAL A 429 18.76 -7.67 -8.05
N SER A 430 17.71 -6.88 -8.30
CA SER A 430 17.41 -5.71 -7.49
C SER A 430 17.05 -6.06 -6.05
N ASP A 431 16.31 -7.15 -5.84
CA ASP A 431 15.91 -7.60 -4.50
C ASP A 431 17.11 -8.02 -3.66
N VAL A 432 18.12 -8.70 -4.26
CA VAL A 432 19.38 -9.06 -3.57
C VAL A 432 20.14 -7.81 -3.16
N ILE A 433 20.34 -6.85 -4.08
CA ILE A 433 21.07 -5.61 -3.79
C ILE A 433 20.32 -4.82 -2.68
N SER A 434 19.00 -4.72 -2.80
CA SER A 434 18.16 -4.03 -1.82
C SER A 434 18.19 -4.70 -0.45
N LEU A 435 18.21 -6.04 -0.40
CA LEU A 435 18.34 -6.77 0.86
C LEU A 435 19.66 -6.47 1.56
N VAL A 436 20.79 -6.51 0.84
CA VAL A 436 22.11 -6.20 1.42
C VAL A 436 22.11 -4.80 2.00
N LEU A 437 21.58 -3.82 1.27
CA LEU A 437 21.46 -2.44 1.74
C LEU A 437 20.57 -2.34 3.00
N CYS A 438 19.40 -2.97 2.99
CA CYS A 438 18.49 -2.98 4.13
C CYS A 438 19.11 -3.64 5.35
N LEU A 439 19.79 -4.78 5.19
CA LEU A 439 20.46 -5.47 6.29
C LEU A 439 21.60 -4.65 6.90
N PHE A 440 22.34 -3.89 6.10
CA PHE A 440 23.38 -2.98 6.58
C PHE A 440 22.80 -1.93 7.55
N PHE A 441 21.74 -1.21 7.12
CA PHE A 441 21.10 -0.22 7.98
C PHE A 441 20.39 -0.86 9.18
N PHE A 442 19.78 -2.01 8.99
CA PHE A 442 19.07 -2.72 10.06
C PHE A 442 20.03 -3.23 11.15
N LYS A 443 21.16 -3.81 10.77
CA LYS A 443 22.19 -4.26 11.73
C LYS A 443 22.73 -3.09 12.56
N ARG A 444 22.99 -1.95 11.92
CA ARG A 444 23.41 -0.72 12.61
C ARG A 444 22.35 -0.26 13.61
N GLU A 445 21.09 -0.26 13.20
CA GLU A 445 19.98 0.15 14.08
C GLU A 445 19.79 -0.78 15.25
N LEU A 446 19.87 -2.10 15.04
CA LEU A 446 19.81 -3.07 16.14
C LEU A 446 20.93 -2.87 17.16
N HIS A 447 22.12 -2.52 16.71
CA HIS A 447 23.24 -2.18 17.61
C HIS A 447 22.91 -0.91 18.40
N ASP A 448 22.41 0.14 17.76
CA ASP A 448 21.99 1.38 18.44
C ASP A 448 20.90 1.12 19.49
N ILE A 449 19.94 0.24 19.19
CA ILE A 449 18.87 -0.16 20.10
C ILE A 449 19.43 -0.92 21.29
N HIS A 450 20.37 -1.84 21.07
CA HIS A 450 21.02 -2.60 22.15
C HIS A 450 21.80 -1.70 23.10
N MET A 451 22.59 -0.76 22.58
CA MET A 451 23.31 0.23 23.40
C MET A 451 22.36 1.09 24.25
N LYS A 452 21.19 1.47 23.69
CA LYS A 452 20.17 2.21 24.44
C LYS A 452 19.51 1.36 25.52
N GLU A 453 19.33 0.06 25.28
CA GLU A 453 18.81 -0.90 26.25
C GLU A 453 19.75 -1.01 27.46
N GLU A 454 21.06 -1.18 27.23
CA GLU A 454 22.07 -1.23 28.28
C GLU A 454 22.10 0.05 29.12
N LEU A 455 22.00 1.23 28.48
CA LEU A 455 21.95 2.52 29.17
C LEU A 455 20.68 2.70 30.03
N VAL A 456 19.59 2.04 29.71
CA VAL A 456 18.35 2.07 30.50
C VAL A 456 18.47 1.11 31.70
N LEU A 457 19.11 -0.05 31.53
CA LEU A 457 19.31 -1.05 32.57
C LEU A 457 20.38 -0.63 33.58
N SER A 458 21.31 0.25 33.19
CA SER A 458 22.38 0.76 34.06
C SER A 458 21.95 1.93 34.96
N LYS A 459 20.74 2.45 34.76
CA LYS A 459 20.11 3.52 35.59
C LYS A 459 19.05 2.96 36.50
#